data_7b00cea1c6b99f03fbb8fa6429cbbed8
#
_entry.id   7b00cea1c6b99f03fbb8fa6429cbbed8
#
_cell.length_a   1.000
_cell.length_b   1.000
_cell.length_c   1.000
_cell.angle_alpha   90.00
_cell.angle_beta   90.00
_cell.angle_gamma   90.00
#
_symmetry.space_group_name_H-M   'P 1'
#
loop_
_entity.id
_entity.type
_entity.pdbx_description
1 polymer ?
#
loop_
_entity_poly.entity_id
_entity_poly.type
_entity_poly.pdbx_seq_one_letter_code
_entity_poly.pdbx_strand_id
1 'polypeptide(L)'
;VPRKRSFGFMIQHRFGEVGADKDAWSQFAGLDLPANIRFAFQYAPLRDMHLEIGRSKNGKVWDLGLKARVLKQTEGSGMPVSMTVLGNAGFMSEAFPKVSDRDFFADGVTPFTYTFAHRFSYSAQVIFGRRFTRWFSAQLAPVFVYRNLVPVGGSNTSLALAGAARFKVTTKGSILVEASPVLAGRQTAGQREPLALAYEVATLGHVFQLVLASSQEIIDQRLYTTPSALYDEGRFHLGFNIARTLYMKPKRPKD
;
A
#
# COMPACT_ATOMS: atom_id res chain seq x y z
N VAL A 1 11.63 2.82 9.87
CA VAL A 1 12.07 1.41 9.97
C VAL A 1 12.20 1.08 11.45
N PRO A 2 11.61 -0.03 11.94
CA PRO A 2 11.63 -0.41 13.34
C PRO A 2 13.04 -0.76 13.83
N ARG A 3 13.18 -0.84 15.16
CA ARG A 3 14.45 -1.23 15.78
C ARG A 3 14.75 -2.71 15.51
N LYS A 4 16.03 -3.09 15.50
CA LYS A 4 16.46 -4.49 15.43
C LYS A 4 15.72 -5.36 16.46
N ARG A 5 15.34 -6.57 16.06
CA ARG A 5 14.59 -7.55 16.88
C ARG A 5 13.24 -7.04 17.35
N SER A 6 12.58 -6.23 16.53
CA SER A 6 11.17 -5.90 16.73
C SER A 6 10.30 -6.77 15.84
N PHE A 7 9.13 -7.07 16.36
CA PHE A 7 8.06 -7.76 15.65
C PHE A 7 6.87 -6.83 15.54
N GLY A 8 6.25 -6.75 14.39
CA GLY A 8 5.08 -5.91 14.14
C GLY A 8 3.90 -6.73 13.63
N PHE A 9 2.72 -6.25 13.93
CA PHE A 9 1.47 -6.72 13.36
C PHE A 9 0.67 -5.53 12.87
N MET A 10 0.05 -5.65 11.69
CA MET A 10 -0.76 -4.59 11.09
C MET A 10 -2.03 -5.18 10.51
N ILE A 11 -3.15 -4.50 10.78
CA ILE A 11 -4.44 -4.69 10.13
C ILE A 11 -4.72 -3.43 9.32
N GLN A 12 -5.05 -3.59 8.06
CA GLN A 12 -5.50 -2.51 7.18
C GLN A 12 -6.87 -2.91 6.62
N HIS A 13 -7.83 -2.02 6.74
CA HIS A 13 -9.20 -2.26 6.32
C HIS A 13 -9.71 -1.10 5.47
N ARG A 14 -10.35 -1.41 4.36
CA ARG A 14 -11.08 -0.46 3.50
C ARG A 14 -12.47 -1.00 3.27
N PHE A 15 -13.46 -0.23 3.67
CA PHE A 15 -14.86 -0.54 3.43
C PHE A 15 -15.22 -0.38 1.95
N GLY A 16 -16.46 -0.70 1.58
CA GLY A 16 -16.95 -0.52 0.23
C GLY A 16 -16.97 0.97 -0.19
N GLU A 17 -17.12 1.19 -1.49
CA GLU A 17 -17.20 2.54 -2.04
C GLU A 17 -18.53 3.20 -1.67
N VAL A 18 -18.48 4.45 -1.24
CA VAL A 18 -19.66 5.29 -1.01
C VAL A 18 -19.54 6.61 -1.74
N GLY A 19 -20.66 7.10 -2.24
CA GLY A 19 -20.81 8.48 -2.70
C GLY A 19 -21.18 9.42 -1.56
N ALA A 20 -21.03 10.73 -1.77
CA ALA A 20 -21.51 11.77 -0.86
C ALA A 20 -23.03 12.02 -1.01
N ASP A 21 -23.75 11.12 -1.67
CA ASP A 21 -25.18 11.16 -1.97
C ASP A 21 -26.03 10.40 -0.95
N LYS A 22 -27.29 10.15 -1.29
CA LYS A 22 -28.26 9.44 -0.44
C LYS A 22 -27.82 8.03 -0.02
N ASP A 23 -26.99 7.38 -0.82
CA ASP A 23 -26.55 6.02 -0.59
C ASP A 23 -25.55 5.90 0.54
N ALA A 24 -24.84 6.98 0.89
CA ALA A 24 -23.93 7.00 2.03
C ALA A 24 -24.62 6.63 3.34
N TRP A 25 -25.83 7.10 3.55
CA TRP A 25 -26.62 6.79 4.75
C TRP A 25 -27.25 5.42 4.72
N SER A 26 -27.84 5.03 3.57
CA SER A 26 -28.49 3.73 3.40
C SER A 26 -27.53 2.56 3.53
N GLN A 27 -26.26 2.75 3.18
CA GLN A 27 -25.20 1.74 3.23
C GLN A 27 -24.23 1.94 4.40
N PHE A 28 -24.64 2.69 5.41
CA PHE A 28 -23.88 3.01 6.61
C PHE A 28 -22.42 3.40 6.28
N ALA A 29 -22.27 4.40 5.42
CA ALA A 29 -20.97 4.91 4.94
C ALA A 29 -20.05 3.81 4.36
N GLY A 30 -20.61 2.81 3.68
CA GLY A 30 -19.90 1.71 3.03
C GLY A 30 -19.55 0.53 3.95
N LEU A 31 -19.94 0.59 5.25
CA LEU A 31 -19.65 -0.48 6.20
C LEU A 31 -20.42 -1.78 5.84
N ASP A 32 -21.60 -1.66 5.23
CA ASP A 32 -22.43 -2.80 4.80
C ASP A 32 -21.96 -3.41 3.46
N LEU A 33 -21.03 -2.74 2.77
CA LEU A 33 -20.55 -3.18 1.48
C LEU A 33 -19.31 -4.10 1.59
N PRO A 34 -19.00 -4.88 0.54
CA PRO A 34 -17.81 -5.73 0.52
C PRO A 34 -16.53 -4.92 0.78
N ALA A 35 -15.80 -5.31 1.81
CA ALA A 35 -14.58 -4.65 2.23
C ALA A 35 -13.33 -5.42 1.80
N ASN A 36 -12.21 -4.70 1.64
CA ASN A 36 -10.88 -5.28 1.56
C ASN A 36 -10.20 -5.19 2.93
N ILE A 37 -9.58 -6.28 3.34
CA ILE A 37 -8.78 -6.35 4.57
C ILE A 37 -7.43 -6.98 4.26
N ARG A 38 -6.36 -6.42 4.86
CA ARG A 38 -5.02 -6.99 4.83
C ARG A 38 -4.49 -7.16 6.24
N PHE A 39 -3.98 -8.37 6.54
CA PHE A 39 -3.20 -8.68 7.71
C PHE A 39 -1.73 -8.75 7.31
N ALA A 40 -0.86 -8.13 8.10
CA ALA A 40 0.57 -8.19 7.85
C ALA A 40 1.36 -8.41 9.14
N PHE A 41 2.42 -9.20 9.02
CA PHE A 41 3.41 -9.43 10.06
C PHE A 41 4.75 -8.87 9.59
N GLN A 42 5.43 -8.18 10.48
CA GLN A 42 6.69 -7.52 10.20
C GLN A 42 7.76 -8.02 11.17
N TYR A 43 8.97 -8.22 10.69
CA TYR A 43 10.11 -8.56 11.50
C TYR A 43 11.34 -7.75 11.08
N ALA A 44 12.04 -7.16 12.05
CA ALA A 44 13.28 -6.42 11.83
C ALA A 44 14.50 -7.26 12.26
N PRO A 45 15.09 -8.08 11.36
CA PRO A 45 16.26 -8.90 11.69
C PRO A 45 17.49 -8.03 11.96
N LEU A 46 17.62 -6.93 11.25
CA LEU A 46 18.73 -5.99 11.34
C LEU A 46 18.23 -4.58 11.66
N ARG A 47 19.14 -3.73 12.08
CA ARG A 47 18.89 -2.30 12.17
C ARG A 47 18.61 -1.76 10.77
N ASP A 48 17.60 -0.91 10.63
CA ASP A 48 17.25 -0.23 9.38
C ASP A 48 16.69 -1.15 8.25
N MET A 49 16.40 -2.42 8.57
CA MET A 49 15.82 -3.39 7.64
C MET A 49 14.63 -4.10 8.28
N HIS A 50 13.56 -4.31 7.53
CA HIS A 50 12.49 -5.22 7.93
C HIS A 50 11.94 -6.04 6.78
N LEU A 51 11.50 -7.22 7.12
CA LEU A 51 10.73 -8.12 6.29
C LEU A 51 9.26 -7.99 6.67
N GLU A 52 8.40 -8.14 5.69
CA GLU A 52 6.95 -8.16 5.89
C GLU A 52 6.35 -9.30 5.11
N ILE A 53 5.40 -10.02 5.71
CA ILE A 53 4.51 -10.95 5.01
C ILE A 53 3.08 -10.51 5.28
N GLY A 54 2.30 -10.38 4.22
CA GLY A 54 0.93 -9.94 4.31
C GLY A 54 -0.02 -10.83 3.51
N ARG A 55 -1.32 -10.67 3.77
CA ARG A 55 -2.39 -11.28 3.00
C ARG A 55 -3.56 -10.33 2.88
N SER A 56 -3.92 -10.00 1.64
CA SER A 56 -5.10 -9.20 1.30
C SER A 56 -6.26 -10.08 0.88
N LYS A 57 -7.49 -9.66 1.21
CA LYS A 57 -8.72 -10.35 0.80
C LYS A 57 -8.92 -10.24 -0.73
N ASN A 58 -8.81 -9.02 -1.28
CA ASN A 58 -8.99 -8.79 -2.71
C ASN A 58 -7.91 -9.54 -3.51
N GLY A 59 -8.35 -10.41 -4.44
CA GLY A 59 -7.49 -11.30 -5.20
C GLY A 59 -6.80 -12.38 -4.37
N LYS A 60 -7.12 -12.48 -3.06
CA LYS A 60 -6.50 -13.41 -2.11
C LYS A 60 -4.98 -13.39 -2.22
N VAL A 61 -4.39 -12.18 -2.29
CA VAL A 61 -2.96 -11.98 -2.54
C VAL A 61 -2.18 -12.15 -1.25
N TRP A 62 -1.19 -13.06 -1.27
CA TRP A 62 -0.09 -13.09 -0.34
C TRP A 62 1.02 -12.17 -0.85
N ASP A 63 1.59 -11.37 0.02
CA ASP A 63 2.67 -10.46 -0.35
C ASP A 63 3.85 -10.59 0.61
N LEU A 64 5.06 -10.57 0.05
CA LEU A 64 6.32 -10.60 0.76
C LEU A 64 7.10 -9.32 0.45
N GLY A 65 7.38 -8.53 1.47
CA GLY A 65 8.05 -7.24 1.36
C GLY A 65 9.41 -7.24 2.07
N LEU A 66 10.36 -6.54 1.47
CA LEU A 66 11.64 -6.18 2.06
C LEU A 66 11.80 -4.67 2.01
N LYS A 67 12.05 -4.04 3.15
CA LYS A 67 12.30 -2.61 3.27
C LYS A 67 13.61 -2.35 3.99
N ALA A 68 14.50 -1.57 3.37
CA ALA A 68 15.80 -1.23 3.93
C ALA A 68 16.07 0.26 3.82
N ARG A 69 16.43 0.91 4.94
CA ARG A 69 16.88 2.30 4.95
C ARG A 69 18.36 2.37 4.62
N VAL A 70 18.67 2.99 3.48
CA VAL A 70 20.03 3.15 2.96
C VAL A 70 20.70 4.40 3.51
N LEU A 71 19.96 5.52 3.55
CA LEU A 71 20.44 6.80 4.10
C LEU A 71 19.52 7.27 5.22
N LYS A 72 20.08 7.87 6.24
CA LYS A 72 19.35 8.43 7.38
C LYS A 72 19.58 9.93 7.45
N GLN A 73 18.52 10.71 7.49
CA GLN A 73 18.59 12.14 7.76
C GLN A 73 19.28 12.38 9.10
N THR A 74 20.22 13.32 9.12
CA THR A 74 20.93 13.80 10.30
C THR A 74 20.76 15.31 10.43
N GLU A 75 20.95 15.85 11.64
CA GLU A 75 20.92 17.29 11.91
C GLU A 75 22.25 17.95 11.56
N GLY A 76 22.25 19.26 11.31
CA GLY A 76 23.44 20.04 10.96
C GLY A 76 23.86 19.85 9.50
N SER A 77 25.16 19.82 9.25
CA SER A 77 25.77 19.67 7.91
C SER A 77 25.75 18.24 7.35
N GLY A 78 25.02 17.33 8.01
CA GLY A 78 24.93 15.93 7.62
C GLY A 78 23.95 15.66 6.47
N MET A 79 23.46 14.42 6.40
CA MET A 79 22.56 13.97 5.34
C MET A 79 21.18 14.68 5.42
N PRO A 80 20.77 15.45 4.41
CA PRO A 80 19.54 16.26 4.46
C PRO A 80 18.25 15.45 4.32
N VAL A 81 18.32 14.22 3.79
CA VAL A 81 17.17 13.34 3.53
C VAL A 81 17.46 11.92 4.00
N SER A 82 16.41 11.16 4.28
CA SER A 82 16.50 9.71 4.42
C SER A 82 16.16 9.05 3.09
N MET A 83 16.86 8.00 2.71
CA MET A 83 16.54 7.17 1.55
C MET A 83 16.25 5.73 2.02
N THR A 84 15.15 5.18 1.55
CA THR A 84 14.72 3.81 1.87
C THR A 84 14.34 3.12 0.58
N VAL A 85 14.78 1.88 0.39
CA VAL A 85 14.35 1.02 -0.70
C VAL A 85 13.31 0.03 -0.18
N LEU A 86 12.31 -0.24 -1.00
CA LEU A 86 11.26 -1.21 -0.74
C LEU A 86 11.10 -2.08 -1.99
N GLY A 87 11.08 -3.40 -1.81
CA GLY A 87 10.68 -4.37 -2.81
C GLY A 87 9.56 -5.24 -2.26
N ASN A 88 8.58 -5.57 -3.07
CA ASN A 88 7.48 -6.44 -2.69
C ASN A 88 7.12 -7.39 -3.84
N ALA A 89 6.88 -8.66 -3.51
CA ALA A 89 6.38 -9.68 -4.42
C ALA A 89 5.01 -10.17 -3.95
N GLY A 90 4.02 -10.14 -4.82
CA GLY A 90 2.66 -10.59 -4.59
C GLY A 90 2.37 -11.90 -5.31
N PHE A 91 1.67 -12.81 -4.63
CA PHE A 91 1.18 -14.07 -5.16
C PHE A 91 -0.34 -14.17 -4.99
N MET A 92 -1.06 -14.17 -6.09
CA MET A 92 -2.52 -14.33 -6.12
C MET A 92 -2.89 -15.80 -5.93
N SER A 93 -3.50 -16.14 -4.80
CA SER A 93 -3.95 -17.51 -4.49
C SER A 93 -5.41 -17.78 -4.90
N GLU A 94 -6.10 -16.77 -5.42
CA GLU A 94 -7.46 -16.93 -5.93
C GLU A 94 -7.48 -17.87 -7.14
N ALA A 95 -8.53 -18.69 -7.25
CA ALA A 95 -8.69 -19.54 -8.42
C ALA A 95 -8.86 -18.66 -9.68
N PHE A 96 -8.17 -19.02 -10.74
CA PHE A 96 -8.43 -18.39 -12.02
C PHE A 96 -9.85 -18.72 -12.52
N PRO A 97 -10.52 -17.78 -13.19
CA PRO A 97 -11.78 -18.07 -13.86
C PRO A 97 -11.58 -19.13 -14.97
N LYS A 98 -12.66 -19.75 -15.37
CA LYS A 98 -12.61 -20.67 -16.53
C LYS A 98 -12.29 -19.87 -17.79
N VAL A 99 -11.36 -20.40 -18.59
CA VAL A 99 -11.04 -19.86 -19.92
C VAL A 99 -12.13 -20.31 -20.90
N SER A 100 -12.58 -19.40 -21.75
CA SER A 100 -13.49 -19.69 -22.85
C SER A 100 -12.69 -20.01 -24.12
N ASP A 101 -13.25 -20.79 -25.01
CA ASP A 101 -12.69 -21.05 -26.34
C ASP A 101 -12.56 -19.78 -27.21
N ARG A 102 -13.15 -18.66 -26.75
CA ARG A 102 -13.06 -17.34 -27.38
C ARG A 102 -12.01 -16.43 -26.76
N ASP A 103 -11.31 -16.90 -25.73
CA ASP A 103 -10.27 -16.11 -25.07
C ASP A 103 -8.93 -16.35 -25.78
N PHE A 104 -8.32 -15.27 -26.26
CA PHE A 104 -7.04 -15.27 -26.94
C PHE A 104 -6.05 -14.34 -26.24
N PHE A 105 -4.77 -14.58 -26.44
CA PHE A 105 -3.74 -13.59 -26.11
C PHE A 105 -3.93 -12.30 -26.94
N ALA A 106 -3.15 -11.26 -26.64
CA ALA A 106 -3.24 -9.96 -27.31
C ALA A 106 -2.99 -10.02 -28.83
N ASP A 107 -2.43 -11.12 -29.34
CA ASP A 107 -2.25 -11.38 -30.77
C ASP A 107 -3.57 -11.73 -31.49
N GLY A 108 -4.65 -12.01 -30.73
CA GLY A 108 -5.96 -12.37 -31.24
C GLY A 108 -6.06 -13.74 -31.90
N VAL A 109 -5.00 -14.56 -31.90
CA VAL A 109 -4.90 -15.85 -32.58
C VAL A 109 -4.53 -16.99 -31.64
N THR A 110 -3.58 -16.78 -30.73
CA THR A 110 -3.14 -17.80 -29.78
C THR A 110 -4.18 -17.99 -28.68
N PRO A 111 -4.78 -19.20 -28.49
CA PRO A 111 -5.73 -19.45 -27.41
C PRO A 111 -5.12 -19.13 -26.05
N PHE A 112 -5.85 -18.38 -25.25
CA PHE A 112 -5.40 -17.97 -23.93
C PHE A 112 -5.42 -19.15 -22.95
N THR A 113 -4.40 -19.25 -22.12
CA THR A 113 -4.35 -20.18 -21.01
C THR A 113 -3.65 -19.55 -19.80
N TYR A 114 -4.17 -19.83 -18.61
CA TYR A 114 -3.52 -19.40 -17.38
C TYR A 114 -2.30 -20.24 -17.08
N THR A 115 -1.21 -19.57 -16.73
CA THR A 115 0.02 -20.21 -16.26
C THR A 115 0.26 -19.88 -14.79
N PHE A 116 1.10 -20.64 -14.11
CA PHE A 116 1.49 -20.36 -12.71
C PHE A 116 2.15 -18.97 -12.57
N ALA A 117 2.91 -18.54 -13.58
CA ALA A 117 3.56 -17.23 -13.60
C ALA A 117 2.55 -16.06 -13.53
N HIS A 118 1.34 -16.23 -14.06
CA HIS A 118 0.29 -15.21 -14.03
C HIS A 118 -0.16 -14.84 -12.61
N ARG A 119 0.18 -15.63 -11.60
CA ARG A 119 -0.13 -15.36 -10.18
C ARG A 119 0.77 -14.31 -9.56
N PHE A 120 1.92 -14.01 -10.18
CA PHE A 120 2.92 -13.14 -9.59
C PHE A 120 2.81 -11.70 -10.07
N SER A 121 3.07 -10.79 -9.14
CA SER A 121 3.21 -9.36 -9.38
C SER A 121 4.29 -8.80 -8.46
N TYR A 122 4.94 -7.72 -8.87
CA TYR A 122 6.08 -7.15 -8.17
C TYR A 122 5.92 -5.64 -8.06
N SER A 123 6.47 -5.06 -6.99
CA SER A 123 6.66 -3.61 -6.90
C SER A 123 8.02 -3.28 -6.30
N ALA A 124 8.55 -2.13 -6.69
CA ALA A 124 9.76 -1.56 -6.14
C ALA A 124 9.59 -0.05 -5.95
N GLN A 125 10.14 0.48 -4.85
CA GLN A 125 10.10 1.90 -4.53
C GLN A 125 11.45 2.38 -4.02
N VAL A 126 11.80 3.63 -4.34
CA VAL A 126 12.87 4.36 -3.69
C VAL A 126 12.25 5.56 -2.98
N ILE A 127 12.20 5.52 -1.66
CA ILE A 127 11.48 6.49 -0.84
C ILE A 127 12.48 7.52 -0.31
N PHE A 128 12.31 8.77 -0.71
CA PHE A 128 13.04 9.93 -0.19
C PHE A 128 12.15 10.64 0.83
N GLY A 129 12.56 10.62 2.09
CA GLY A 129 11.79 11.22 3.18
C GLY A 129 12.60 12.29 3.91
N ARG A 130 11.92 13.39 4.26
CA ARG A 130 12.52 14.47 5.06
C ARG A 130 11.58 14.93 6.16
N ARG A 131 12.12 15.06 7.36
CA ARG A 131 11.50 15.81 8.44
C ARG A 131 12.01 17.24 8.37
N PHE A 132 11.14 18.17 7.96
CA PHE A 132 11.48 19.58 7.81
C PHE A 132 11.45 20.30 9.16
N THR A 133 10.44 19.96 9.98
CA THR A 133 10.27 20.52 11.32
C THR A 133 9.83 19.42 12.30
N ARG A 134 9.65 19.74 13.58
CA ARG A 134 9.08 18.80 14.57
C ARG A 134 7.62 18.41 14.30
N TRP A 135 6.90 19.21 13.52
CA TRP A 135 5.47 19.03 13.24
C TRP A 135 5.20 18.66 11.76
N PHE A 136 6.17 18.81 10.85
CA PHE A 136 6.00 18.55 9.43
C PHE A 136 7.08 17.63 8.86
N SER A 137 6.66 16.59 8.16
CA SER A 137 7.51 15.73 7.34
C SER A 137 6.81 15.36 6.04
N ALA A 138 7.58 15.14 4.99
CA ALA A 138 7.08 14.67 3.71
C ALA A 138 8.00 13.62 3.11
N GLN A 139 7.44 12.85 2.18
CA GLN A 139 8.19 11.89 1.38
C GLN A 139 7.73 11.90 -0.07
N LEU A 140 8.63 11.49 -0.94
CA LEU A 140 8.39 11.26 -2.36
C LEU A 140 9.02 9.93 -2.75
N ALA A 141 8.32 9.14 -3.53
CA ALA A 141 8.79 7.82 -3.93
C ALA A 141 8.41 7.52 -5.39
N PRO A 142 9.36 7.44 -6.32
CA PRO A 142 9.15 6.73 -7.56
C PRO A 142 8.81 5.27 -7.27
N VAL A 143 7.76 4.78 -7.93
CA VAL A 143 7.19 3.44 -7.80
C VAL A 143 7.20 2.77 -9.14
N PHE A 144 7.71 1.54 -9.17
CA PHE A 144 7.64 0.63 -10.30
C PHE A 144 6.76 -0.55 -9.92
N VAL A 145 5.83 -0.92 -10.80
CA VAL A 145 4.98 -2.11 -10.65
C VAL A 145 5.07 -2.96 -11.90
N TYR A 146 5.18 -4.27 -11.71
CA TYR A 146 5.12 -5.25 -12.79
C TYR A 146 4.10 -6.35 -12.46
N ARG A 147 3.23 -6.68 -13.43
CA ARG A 147 2.23 -7.74 -13.32
C ARG A 147 2.36 -8.70 -14.50
N ASN A 148 2.41 -9.99 -14.21
CA ASN A 148 2.44 -11.02 -15.25
C ASN A 148 1.10 -11.20 -15.97
N LEU A 149 0.00 -10.79 -15.34
CA LEU A 149 -1.34 -10.86 -15.92
C LEU A 149 -1.99 -9.49 -15.91
N VAL A 150 -2.36 -8.99 -17.07
CA VAL A 150 -3.05 -7.72 -17.30
C VAL A 150 -4.19 -7.91 -18.29
N PRO A 151 -5.21 -7.04 -18.30
CA PRO A 151 -6.26 -7.04 -19.32
C PRO A 151 -5.65 -6.82 -20.73
N VAL A 152 -6.37 -7.25 -21.75
CA VAL A 152 -6.01 -6.96 -23.15
C VAL A 152 -5.92 -5.45 -23.35
N GLY A 153 -4.83 -4.99 -23.96
CA GLY A 153 -4.52 -3.57 -24.12
C GLY A 153 -3.92 -2.90 -22.88
N GLY A 154 -3.86 -3.59 -21.76
CA GLY A 154 -3.17 -3.11 -20.54
C GLY A 154 -1.65 -3.26 -20.63
N SER A 155 -0.92 -2.57 -19.76
CA SER A 155 0.53 -2.65 -19.64
C SER A 155 0.94 -3.55 -18.48
N ASN A 156 1.90 -4.45 -18.70
CA ASN A 156 2.50 -5.22 -17.62
C ASN A 156 3.29 -4.34 -16.63
N THR A 157 3.76 -3.17 -17.09
CA THR A 157 4.55 -2.23 -16.30
C THR A 157 3.74 -0.98 -16.02
N SER A 158 3.74 -0.53 -14.76
CA SER A 158 3.21 0.76 -14.36
C SER A 158 4.25 1.55 -13.57
N LEU A 159 4.31 2.86 -13.84
CA LEU A 159 5.16 3.82 -13.13
C LEU A 159 4.29 4.84 -12.42
N ALA A 160 4.57 5.09 -11.16
CA ALA A 160 3.88 6.10 -10.37
C ALA A 160 4.87 6.93 -9.55
N LEU A 161 4.40 8.08 -9.07
CA LEU A 161 5.14 8.93 -8.16
C LEU A 161 4.32 9.11 -6.88
N ALA A 162 4.62 8.35 -5.84
CA ALA A 162 3.91 8.42 -4.58
C ALA A 162 4.44 9.57 -3.73
N GLY A 163 3.57 10.50 -3.36
CA GLY A 163 3.84 11.60 -2.46
C GLY A 163 3.03 11.46 -1.18
N ALA A 164 3.64 11.73 -0.02
CA ALA A 164 2.92 11.78 1.26
C ALA A 164 3.46 12.90 2.15
N ALA A 165 2.56 13.51 2.90
CA ALA A 165 2.86 14.51 3.90
C ALA A 165 2.22 14.14 5.24
N ARG A 166 2.91 14.45 6.34
CA ARG A 166 2.44 14.23 7.70
C ARG A 166 2.56 15.51 8.50
N PHE A 167 1.43 15.95 9.04
CA PHE A 167 1.30 17.13 9.88
C PHE A 167 0.94 16.70 11.31
N LYS A 168 1.87 16.84 12.22
CA LYS A 168 1.63 16.55 13.64
C LYS A 168 0.82 17.69 14.26
N VAL A 169 -0.43 17.43 14.63
CA VAL A 169 -1.38 18.44 15.13
C VAL A 169 -1.53 18.42 16.66
N THR A 170 -1.23 17.27 17.29
CA THR A 170 -1.16 17.14 18.76
C THR A 170 0.07 16.34 19.16
N THR A 171 0.29 16.13 20.46
CA THR A 171 1.38 15.29 20.97
C THR A 171 1.31 13.84 20.46
N LYS A 172 0.09 13.33 20.20
CA LYS A 172 -0.15 11.96 19.74
C LYS A 172 -0.83 11.88 18.38
N GLY A 173 -1.47 12.97 17.92
CA GLY A 173 -2.27 13.03 16.70
C GLY A 173 -1.55 13.66 15.53
N SER A 174 -1.76 13.12 14.34
CA SER A 174 -1.23 13.64 13.07
C SER A 174 -2.26 13.50 11.94
N ILE A 175 -2.24 14.44 11.02
CA ILE A 175 -2.95 14.35 9.74
C ILE A 175 -1.96 13.87 8.69
N LEU A 176 -2.36 12.89 7.87
CA LEU A 176 -1.60 12.39 6.75
C LEU A 176 -2.37 12.64 5.47
N VAL A 177 -1.63 13.04 4.43
CA VAL A 177 -2.17 13.23 3.08
C VAL A 177 -1.29 12.46 2.13
N GLU A 178 -1.89 11.70 1.22
CA GLU A 178 -1.19 10.92 0.19
C GLU A 178 -1.80 11.19 -1.18
N ALA A 179 -0.94 11.36 -2.18
CA ALA A 179 -1.32 11.45 -3.58
C ALA A 179 -0.28 10.68 -4.42
N SER A 180 -0.77 9.85 -5.34
CA SER A 180 0.11 8.94 -6.07
C SER A 180 -0.24 8.88 -7.56
N PRO A 181 0.10 9.95 -8.34
CA PRO A 181 -0.14 9.96 -9.77
C PRO A 181 0.55 8.79 -10.50
N VAL A 182 -0.21 8.09 -11.33
CA VAL A 182 0.29 7.07 -12.25
C VAL A 182 0.79 7.75 -13.50
N LEU A 183 2.09 7.75 -13.73
CA LEU A 183 2.78 8.46 -14.81
C LEU A 183 2.74 7.70 -16.13
N ALA A 184 2.80 6.36 -16.07
CA ALA A 184 2.77 5.49 -17.24
C ALA A 184 2.17 4.12 -16.90
N GLY A 185 1.69 3.40 -17.92
CA GLY A 185 1.17 2.04 -17.77
C GLY A 185 -0.18 1.98 -17.06
N ARG A 186 -1.06 2.96 -17.26
CA ARG A 186 -2.44 2.92 -16.79
C ARG A 186 -3.16 1.71 -17.39
N GLN A 187 -3.95 1.02 -16.59
CA GLN A 187 -4.66 -0.17 -17.03
C GLN A 187 -5.96 0.17 -17.78
N THR A 188 -6.54 1.33 -17.53
CA THR A 188 -7.74 1.83 -18.19
C THR A 188 -7.62 3.33 -18.44
N ALA A 189 -8.25 3.84 -19.50
CA ALA A 189 -8.24 5.27 -19.85
C ALA A 189 -8.87 6.16 -18.77
N GLY A 190 -9.81 5.65 -17.99
CA GLY A 190 -10.51 6.38 -16.92
C GLY A 190 -9.91 6.18 -15.52
N GLN A 191 -8.74 5.55 -15.40
CA GLN A 191 -8.12 5.31 -14.09
C GLN A 191 -7.78 6.65 -13.41
N ARG A 192 -8.36 6.84 -12.20
CA ARG A 192 -8.06 7.97 -11.32
C ARG A 192 -6.82 7.69 -10.49
N GLU A 193 -6.19 8.76 -10.00
CA GLU A 193 -5.00 8.67 -9.15
C GLU A 193 -5.37 8.21 -7.73
N PRO A 194 -4.59 7.34 -7.09
CA PRO A 194 -4.77 7.03 -5.68
C PRO A 194 -4.55 8.28 -4.81
N LEU A 195 -5.56 8.61 -4.00
CA LEU A 195 -5.54 9.68 -3.00
C LEU A 195 -5.94 9.10 -1.65
N ALA A 196 -5.36 9.62 -0.57
CA ALA A 196 -5.81 9.31 0.78
C ALA A 196 -5.60 10.47 1.74
N LEU A 197 -6.51 10.58 2.69
CA LEU A 197 -6.42 11.43 3.87
C LEU A 197 -6.58 10.54 5.10
N ALA A 198 -5.75 10.73 6.12
CA ALA A 198 -5.88 9.97 7.35
C ALA A 198 -5.64 10.82 8.59
N TYR A 199 -6.34 10.46 9.68
CA TYR A 199 -6.02 10.92 11.02
C TYR A 199 -5.37 9.80 11.81
N GLU A 200 -4.16 10.02 12.26
CA GLU A 200 -3.34 9.07 12.99
C GLU A 200 -3.25 9.41 14.45
N VAL A 201 -3.44 8.42 15.32
CA VAL A 201 -3.15 8.51 16.77
C VAL A 201 -2.08 7.48 17.11
N ALA A 202 -0.93 7.96 17.58
CA ALA A 202 0.18 7.12 18.01
C ALA A 202 0.26 7.07 19.54
N THR A 203 0.32 5.85 20.10
CA THR A 203 0.54 5.56 21.52
C THR A 203 1.88 4.83 21.69
N LEU A 204 2.22 4.43 22.91
CA LEU A 204 3.50 3.75 23.22
C LEU A 204 3.70 2.42 22.49
N GLY A 205 2.64 1.77 22.03
CA GLY A 205 2.76 0.46 21.37
C GLY A 205 1.83 0.26 20.17
N HIS A 206 0.90 1.20 19.95
CA HIS A 206 -0.09 1.11 18.89
C HIS A 206 -0.13 2.38 18.06
N VAL A 207 -0.43 2.23 16.79
CA VAL A 207 -0.77 3.30 15.87
C VAL A 207 -2.14 2.98 15.29
N PHE A 208 -3.06 3.92 15.42
CA PHE A 208 -4.41 3.85 14.87
C PHE A 208 -4.55 4.93 13.80
N GLN A 209 -5.12 4.58 12.67
CA GLN A 209 -5.43 5.55 11.61
C GLN A 209 -6.86 5.36 11.16
N LEU A 210 -7.63 6.44 11.13
CA LEU A 210 -8.88 6.54 10.39
C LEU A 210 -8.53 7.07 9.00
N VAL A 211 -9.02 6.41 7.95
CA VAL A 211 -8.59 6.67 6.58
C VAL A 211 -9.79 6.95 5.68
N LEU A 212 -9.68 7.97 4.86
CA LEU A 212 -10.53 8.23 3.72
C LEU A 212 -9.66 8.09 2.47
N ALA A 213 -9.98 7.16 1.57
CA ALA A 213 -9.15 6.85 0.41
C ALA A 213 -9.98 6.74 -0.87
N SER A 214 -9.38 7.07 -2.01
CA SER A 214 -9.98 6.85 -3.32
C SER A 214 -9.85 5.40 -3.80
N SER A 215 -9.11 4.54 -3.10
CA SER A 215 -8.92 3.15 -3.48
C SER A 215 -9.20 2.20 -2.32
N GLN A 216 -9.84 1.08 -2.62
CA GLN A 216 -10.00 -0.04 -1.69
C GLN A 216 -8.74 -0.91 -1.64
N GLU A 217 -7.85 -0.78 -2.62
CA GLU A 217 -6.64 -1.57 -2.72
C GLU A 217 -5.57 -1.09 -1.73
N ILE A 218 -4.81 -2.04 -1.18
CA ILE A 218 -3.90 -1.78 -0.07
C ILE A 218 -2.45 -2.05 -0.48
N ILE A 219 -2.20 -3.06 -1.33
CA ILE A 219 -0.86 -3.40 -1.81
C ILE A 219 -0.53 -2.66 -3.11
N ASP A 220 0.72 -2.26 -3.28
CA ASP A 220 1.18 -1.45 -4.41
C ASP A 220 0.79 -2.01 -5.77
N GLN A 221 0.98 -3.33 -5.96
CA GLN A 221 0.71 -4.01 -7.24
C GLN A 221 -0.75 -3.87 -7.69
N ARG A 222 -1.66 -3.61 -6.76
CA ARG A 222 -3.07 -3.39 -7.05
C ARG A 222 -3.44 -1.90 -6.95
N LEU A 223 -2.87 -1.17 -5.98
CA LEU A 223 -3.15 0.24 -5.77
C LEU A 223 -2.89 1.07 -7.04
N TYR A 224 -1.79 0.81 -7.74
CA TYR A 224 -1.39 1.54 -8.95
C TYR A 224 -1.94 0.96 -10.25
N THR A 225 -2.63 -0.17 -10.21
CA THR A 225 -3.10 -0.87 -11.40
C THR A 225 -4.60 -1.18 -11.41
N THR A 226 -5.30 -0.87 -10.32
CA THR A 226 -6.76 -1.00 -10.22
C THR A 226 -7.38 0.39 -10.23
N PRO A 227 -8.48 0.61 -10.96
CA PRO A 227 -9.16 1.91 -10.95
C PRO A 227 -9.52 2.33 -9.53
N SER A 228 -9.29 3.59 -9.20
CA SER A 228 -9.73 4.22 -7.96
C SER A 228 -11.17 4.73 -8.09
N ALA A 229 -11.82 4.98 -6.96
CA ALA A 229 -13.13 5.61 -6.93
C ALA A 229 -13.10 6.99 -7.59
N LEU A 230 -14.24 7.41 -8.11
CA LEU A 230 -14.45 8.72 -8.74
C LEU A 230 -14.56 9.82 -7.68
N TYR A 231 -13.43 10.20 -7.08
CA TYR A 231 -13.40 11.20 -6.01
C TYR A 231 -13.83 12.60 -6.46
N ASP A 232 -13.72 12.91 -7.75
CA ASP A 232 -14.27 14.08 -8.39
C ASP A 232 -15.81 14.09 -8.42
N GLU A 233 -16.43 12.92 -8.27
CA GLU A 233 -17.87 12.74 -8.06
C GLU A 233 -18.24 12.55 -6.57
N GLY A 234 -17.27 12.78 -5.66
CA GLY A 234 -17.49 12.61 -4.21
C GLY A 234 -17.52 11.16 -3.74
N ARG A 235 -16.92 10.21 -4.47
CA ARG A 235 -16.89 8.77 -4.13
C ARG A 235 -15.58 8.40 -3.43
N PHE A 236 -15.68 7.69 -2.31
CA PHE A 236 -14.55 7.33 -1.45
C PHE A 236 -14.76 5.99 -0.75
N HIS A 237 -13.69 5.50 -0.16
CA HIS A 237 -13.67 4.38 0.76
C HIS A 237 -13.28 4.87 2.15
N LEU A 238 -14.10 4.60 3.15
CA LEU A 238 -13.67 4.70 4.54
C LEU A 238 -12.81 3.49 4.90
N GLY A 239 -11.97 3.65 5.91
CA GLY A 239 -11.16 2.56 6.39
C GLY A 239 -10.41 2.90 7.67
N PHE A 240 -9.68 1.92 8.16
CA PHE A 240 -8.78 2.10 9.28
C PHE A 240 -7.51 1.25 9.12
N ASN A 241 -6.45 1.69 9.79
CA ASN A 241 -5.26 0.87 9.99
C ASN A 241 -4.97 0.79 11.49
N ILE A 242 -4.59 -0.40 11.93
CA ILE A 242 -4.12 -0.65 13.30
C ILE A 242 -2.77 -1.33 13.18
N ALA A 243 -1.74 -0.72 13.78
CA ALA A 243 -0.41 -1.30 13.82
C ALA A 243 0.07 -1.42 15.28
N ARG A 244 0.75 -2.51 15.58
CA ARG A 244 1.39 -2.74 16.87
C ARG A 244 2.82 -3.21 16.66
N THR A 245 3.76 -2.59 17.37
CA THR A 245 5.16 -3.01 17.38
C THR A 245 5.54 -3.53 18.76
N LEU A 246 6.09 -4.74 18.79
CA LEU A 246 6.61 -5.40 19.98
C LEU A 246 8.13 -5.45 19.90
N TYR A 247 8.80 -5.08 20.97
CA TYR A 247 10.26 -5.15 21.09
C TYR A 247 10.64 -6.38 21.90
N MET A 248 11.42 -7.28 21.31
CA MET A 248 11.97 -8.40 22.05
C MET A 248 13.06 -7.89 23.00
N LYS A 249 12.94 -8.22 24.29
CA LYS A 249 13.96 -7.90 25.28
C LYS A 249 15.28 -8.59 24.88
N PRO A 250 16.43 -7.91 24.97
CA PRO A 250 17.71 -8.59 24.80
C PRO A 250 17.81 -9.74 25.82
N LYS A 251 18.29 -10.89 25.37
CA LYS A 251 18.62 -11.99 26.32
C LYS A 251 19.66 -11.44 27.29
N ARG A 252 19.40 -11.52 28.60
CA ARG A 252 20.43 -11.30 29.60
C ARG A 252 21.56 -12.29 29.32
N PRO A 253 22.85 -11.87 29.37
CA PRO A 253 23.95 -12.84 29.38
C PRO A 253 23.64 -13.84 30.49
N LYS A 254 23.82 -15.13 30.25
CA LYS A 254 23.90 -16.14 31.31
C LYS A 254 25.25 -15.94 31.91
N ASP A 255 25.29 -15.51 33.15
CA ASP A 255 26.47 -15.54 33.99
C ASP A 255 26.94 -17.00 34.19
#